data_37f6e10bec2caba41f6b08e763b1ff72
#
_entry.id   37f6e10bec2caba41f6b08e763b1ff72
#
_cell.length_a   1.000
_cell.length_b   1.000
_cell.length_c   1.000
_cell.angle_alpha   90.00
_cell.angle_beta   90.00
_cell.angle_gamma   90.00
#
_symmetry.space_group_name_H-M   'P 1'
#
loop_
_entity.id
_entity.type
_entity.pdbx_description
1 polymer ?
#
loop_
_entity_poly.entity_id
_entity_poly.type
_entity_poly.pdbx_seq_one_letter_code
_entity_poly.pdbx_strand_id
1 'polypeptide(L)'
;MRKLSVLTLFACTLLLQSCFIARHSTSDPIDPNKVRSLTPGKSTAKECVEVLGAPSDVVQLGKRFAYRYDHTMNKGAGLWLILVALFNEDARQDRVWLFFDANGLLSHVGATFAADRPEYSMPWEDIHENAGKDPTGDGK
;
A
#
# COMPACT_ATOMS: atom_id res chain seq x y z
N MET A 1 27.14 -3.86 -47.56
CA MET A 1 25.95 -4.57 -47.04
C MET A 1 26.14 -5.04 -45.59
N ARG A 2 27.20 -5.77 -45.22
CA ARG A 2 27.43 -6.25 -43.83
C ARG A 2 27.48 -5.13 -42.76
N LYS A 3 28.11 -3.97 -43.06
CA LYS A 3 28.18 -2.84 -42.10
C LYS A 3 26.79 -2.19 -41.86
N LEU A 4 25.94 -2.15 -42.88
CA LEU A 4 24.58 -1.61 -42.75
C LEU A 4 23.73 -2.56 -41.92
N SER A 5 23.80 -3.85 -42.10
CA SER A 5 23.09 -4.85 -41.31
C SER A 5 23.48 -4.82 -39.81
N VAL A 6 24.79 -4.64 -39.52
CA VAL A 6 25.25 -4.50 -38.13
C VAL A 6 24.74 -3.22 -37.48
N LEU A 7 24.72 -2.12 -38.23
CA LEU A 7 24.19 -0.85 -37.72
C LEU A 7 22.67 -0.91 -37.46
N THR A 8 21.91 -1.57 -38.34
CA THR A 8 20.49 -1.79 -38.17
C THR A 8 20.21 -2.71 -36.98
N LEU A 9 20.98 -3.77 -36.79
CA LEU A 9 20.84 -4.65 -35.64
C LEU A 9 21.14 -3.93 -34.33
N PHE A 10 22.19 -3.10 -34.29
CA PHE A 10 22.56 -2.29 -33.13
C PHE A 10 21.51 -1.24 -32.81
N ALA A 11 20.91 -0.56 -33.80
CA ALA A 11 19.80 0.36 -33.61
C ALA A 11 18.54 -0.33 -33.08
N CYS A 12 18.25 -1.54 -33.57
CA CYS A 12 17.11 -2.33 -33.11
C CYS A 12 17.27 -2.78 -31.65
N THR A 13 18.46 -3.11 -31.19
CA THR A 13 18.73 -3.47 -29.78
C THR A 13 18.61 -2.29 -28.84
N LEU A 14 18.90 -1.06 -29.28
CA LEU A 14 18.71 0.15 -28.48
C LEU A 14 17.22 0.50 -28.27
N LEU A 15 16.33 0.03 -29.15
CA LEU A 15 14.87 0.26 -29.03
C LEU A 15 14.18 -0.73 -28.09
N LEU A 16 14.86 -1.77 -27.62
CA LEU A 16 14.32 -2.78 -26.71
C LEU A 16 14.48 -2.45 -25.23
N GLN A 17 14.85 -1.21 -24.90
CA GLN A 17 14.90 -0.75 -23.51
C GLN A 17 13.49 -0.43 -23.03
N SER A 18 13.04 -1.15 -22.00
CA SER A 18 11.71 -0.99 -21.42
C SER A 18 11.81 -0.44 -20.01
N CYS A 19 11.24 0.75 -19.81
CA CYS A 19 10.87 1.24 -18.49
C CYS A 19 9.43 0.83 -18.21
N PHE A 20 9.15 0.32 -17.02
CA PHE A 20 7.77 0.08 -16.61
C PHE A 20 7.50 0.70 -15.23
N ILE A 21 6.25 1.16 -15.07
CA ILE A 21 5.72 1.67 -13.82
C ILE A 21 4.59 0.71 -13.41
N ALA A 22 4.66 0.19 -12.19
CA ALA A 22 3.69 -0.73 -11.66
C ALA A 22 2.97 -0.12 -10.45
N ARG A 23 1.66 -0.34 -10.38
CA ARG A 23 0.83 -0.07 -9.21
C ARG A 23 -0.01 -1.30 -8.92
N HIS A 24 0.06 -1.77 -7.70
CA HIS A 24 -0.76 -2.88 -7.22
C HIS A 24 -1.40 -2.50 -5.88
N SER A 25 -2.69 -2.75 -5.74
CA SER A 25 -3.41 -2.60 -4.47
C SER A 25 -4.07 -3.91 -4.10
N THR A 26 -4.02 -4.26 -2.82
CA THR A 26 -4.73 -5.39 -2.24
C THR A 26 -5.85 -4.84 -1.37
N SER A 27 -7.06 -5.33 -1.55
CA SER A 27 -8.30 -4.86 -0.92
C SER A 27 -8.72 -3.43 -1.32
N ASP A 28 -9.92 -3.04 -0.93
CA ASP A 28 -10.42 -1.69 -1.13
C ASP A 28 -9.78 -0.71 -0.12
N PRO A 29 -9.58 0.56 -0.50
CA PRO A 29 -9.07 1.59 0.41
C PRO A 29 -9.98 1.77 1.62
N ILE A 30 -9.37 1.85 2.80
CA ILE A 30 -10.11 2.11 4.04
C ILE A 30 -10.35 3.62 4.16
N ASP A 31 -11.62 4.04 4.18
CA ASP A 31 -11.96 5.45 4.38
C ASP A 31 -11.79 5.85 5.86
N PRO A 32 -10.84 6.75 6.19
CA PRO A 32 -10.64 7.21 7.57
C PRO A 32 -11.88 7.85 8.19
N ASN A 33 -12.77 8.47 7.40
CA ASN A 33 -13.98 9.10 7.91
C ASN A 33 -15.00 8.05 8.37
N LYS A 34 -15.10 6.93 7.66
CA LYS A 34 -15.92 5.79 8.08
C LYS A 34 -15.41 5.21 9.39
N VAL A 35 -14.10 5.07 9.56
CA VAL A 35 -13.50 4.60 10.82
C VAL A 35 -13.79 5.56 11.96
N ARG A 36 -13.69 6.88 11.75
CA ARG A 36 -13.98 7.91 12.76
C ARG A 36 -15.46 7.99 13.14
N SER A 37 -16.37 7.54 12.28
CA SER A 37 -17.81 7.49 12.60
C SER A 37 -18.18 6.41 13.62
N LEU A 38 -17.31 5.40 13.79
CA LEU A 38 -17.51 4.33 14.75
C LEU A 38 -17.20 4.80 16.16
N THR A 39 -18.15 4.59 17.08
CA THR A 39 -18.04 5.09 18.45
C THR A 39 -17.86 3.92 19.43
N PRO A 40 -16.73 3.83 20.16
CA PRO A 40 -16.56 2.86 21.23
C PRO A 40 -17.68 2.95 22.28
N GLY A 41 -18.16 1.80 22.75
CA GLY A 41 -19.28 1.67 23.67
C GLY A 41 -20.66 1.83 23.05
N LYS A 42 -20.78 2.14 21.76
CA LYS A 42 -22.07 2.29 21.05
C LYS A 42 -22.17 1.43 19.80
N SER A 43 -21.15 1.48 18.93
CA SER A 43 -21.18 0.74 17.67
C SER A 43 -21.07 -0.76 17.91
N THR A 44 -21.93 -1.53 17.24
CA THR A 44 -21.91 -3.00 17.26
C THR A 44 -21.00 -3.57 16.16
N ALA A 45 -20.58 -4.82 16.34
CA ALA A 45 -19.82 -5.53 15.31
C ALA A 45 -20.54 -5.59 13.94
N LYS A 46 -21.88 -5.71 13.98
CA LYS A 46 -22.70 -5.70 12.77
C LYS A 46 -22.65 -4.35 12.05
N GLU A 47 -22.82 -3.25 12.78
CA GLU A 47 -22.71 -1.88 12.23
C GLU A 47 -21.31 -1.61 11.65
N CYS A 48 -20.26 -2.09 12.32
CA CYS A 48 -18.89 -1.97 11.80
C CYS A 48 -18.72 -2.66 10.44
N VAL A 49 -19.30 -3.85 10.25
CA VAL A 49 -19.29 -4.56 8.96
C VAL A 49 -20.15 -3.84 7.92
N GLU A 50 -21.28 -3.26 8.30
CA GLU A 50 -22.12 -2.48 7.37
C GLU A 50 -21.42 -1.22 6.87
N VAL A 51 -20.63 -0.57 7.73
CA VAL A 51 -19.90 0.68 7.40
C VAL A 51 -18.60 0.42 6.63
N LEU A 52 -17.81 -0.56 7.07
CA LEU A 52 -16.46 -0.81 6.55
C LEU A 52 -16.39 -1.98 5.56
N GLY A 53 -17.44 -2.79 5.46
CA GLY A 53 -17.43 -4.04 4.71
C GLY A 53 -16.91 -5.23 5.53
N ALA A 54 -16.64 -6.34 4.85
CA ALA A 54 -16.11 -7.53 5.49
C ALA A 54 -14.66 -7.32 5.97
N PRO A 55 -14.32 -7.73 7.21
CA PRO A 55 -12.94 -7.66 7.69
C PRO A 55 -12.02 -8.61 6.92
N SER A 56 -10.75 -8.23 6.81
CA SER A 56 -9.70 -9.08 6.23
C SER A 56 -9.40 -10.30 7.09
N ASP A 57 -9.59 -10.16 8.40
CA ASP A 57 -9.36 -11.25 9.37
C ASP A 57 -10.18 -11.04 10.65
N VAL A 58 -10.51 -12.13 11.33
CA VAL A 58 -11.23 -12.16 12.61
C VAL A 58 -10.43 -12.93 13.63
N VAL A 59 -10.00 -12.24 14.68
CA VAL A 59 -9.20 -12.84 15.76
C VAL A 59 -10.05 -13.03 17.01
N GLN A 60 -10.18 -14.27 17.46
CA GLN A 60 -10.88 -14.59 18.69
C GLN A 60 -9.94 -14.47 19.90
N LEU A 61 -10.38 -13.73 20.91
CA LEU A 61 -9.64 -13.46 22.16
C LEU A 61 -10.48 -13.89 23.37
N GLY A 62 -10.67 -15.19 23.53
CA GLY A 62 -11.57 -15.75 24.54
C GLY A 62 -13.03 -15.42 24.22
N LYS A 63 -13.69 -14.67 25.13
CA LYS A 63 -15.08 -14.16 24.89
C LYS A 63 -15.13 -12.88 24.07
N ARG A 64 -13.98 -12.26 23.81
CA ARG A 64 -13.82 -11.05 23.00
C ARG A 64 -13.34 -11.44 21.63
N PHE A 65 -13.42 -10.54 20.69
CA PHE A 65 -12.88 -10.73 19.34
C PHE A 65 -12.42 -9.41 18.74
N ALA A 66 -11.62 -9.49 17.71
CA ALA A 66 -11.15 -8.31 16.98
C ALA A 66 -11.31 -8.52 15.47
N TYR A 67 -11.72 -7.48 14.77
CA TYR A 67 -11.70 -7.39 13.32
C TYR A 67 -10.46 -6.65 12.86
N ARG A 68 -9.79 -7.21 11.86
CA ARG A 68 -8.68 -6.56 11.18
C ARG A 68 -9.07 -6.21 9.76
N TYR A 69 -8.80 -4.99 9.39
CA TYR A 69 -8.93 -4.47 8.03
C TYR A 69 -7.56 -4.06 7.56
N ASP A 70 -7.13 -4.57 6.42
CA ASP A 70 -5.85 -4.25 5.79
C ASP A 70 -6.08 -3.74 4.37
N HIS A 71 -5.41 -2.67 4.00
CA HIS A 71 -5.27 -2.20 2.62
C HIS A 71 -3.81 -1.94 2.34
N THR A 72 -3.28 -2.53 1.27
CA THR A 72 -1.88 -2.34 0.88
C THR A 72 -1.82 -1.70 -0.50
N MET A 73 -1.02 -0.66 -0.63
CA MET A 73 -0.70 0.00 -1.88
C MET A 73 0.79 -0.14 -2.15
N ASN A 74 1.12 -0.77 -3.27
CA ASN A 74 2.48 -0.91 -3.77
C ASN A 74 2.63 -0.04 -5.01
N LYS A 75 3.65 0.80 -5.04
CA LYS A 75 4.06 1.56 -6.23
C LYS A 75 5.52 1.27 -6.49
N GLY A 76 5.83 0.92 -7.71
CA GLY A 76 7.20 0.61 -8.10
C GLY A 76 7.51 1.08 -9.51
N ALA A 77 8.78 1.29 -9.77
CA ALA A 77 9.31 1.57 -11.09
C ALA A 77 10.47 0.59 -11.39
N GLY A 78 10.52 0.15 -12.63
CA GLY A 78 11.58 -0.72 -13.10
C GLY A 78 12.17 -0.23 -14.42
N LEU A 79 13.47 -0.41 -14.56
CA LEU A 79 14.20 -0.19 -15.79
C LEU A 79 14.83 -1.52 -16.20
N TRP A 80 14.46 -2.01 -17.35
CA TRP A 80 15.05 -3.21 -17.94
C TRP A 80 16.00 -2.81 -19.07
N LEU A 81 17.27 -3.08 -18.86
CA LEU A 81 18.31 -3.05 -19.86
C LEU A 81 18.63 -4.50 -20.26
N ILE A 82 19.17 -4.71 -21.45
CA ILE A 82 19.40 -6.07 -22.03
C ILE A 82 20.15 -7.02 -21.08
N LEU A 83 21.05 -6.49 -20.25
CA LEU A 83 21.89 -7.28 -19.33
C LEU A 83 21.61 -7.00 -17.86
N VAL A 84 20.81 -5.97 -17.53
CA VAL A 84 20.56 -5.53 -16.15
C VAL A 84 19.11 -5.14 -16.01
N ALA A 85 18.47 -5.64 -14.97
CA ALA A 85 17.15 -5.19 -14.53
C ALA A 85 17.29 -4.47 -13.18
N LEU A 86 16.84 -3.23 -13.11
CA LEU A 86 16.78 -2.44 -11.89
C LEU A 86 15.30 -2.27 -11.51
N PHE A 87 14.97 -2.61 -10.28
CA PHE A 87 13.59 -2.52 -9.76
C PHE A 87 13.61 -1.95 -8.36
N ASN A 88 12.70 -1.04 -8.09
CA ASN A 88 12.48 -0.49 -6.76
C ASN A 88 10.98 -0.38 -6.47
N GLU A 89 10.56 -0.72 -5.26
CA GLU A 89 9.15 -0.77 -4.85
C GLU A 89 9.00 -0.16 -3.44
N ASP A 90 8.05 0.76 -3.30
CA ASP A 90 7.59 1.25 -1.99
C ASP A 90 6.20 0.67 -1.70
N ALA A 91 6.10 -0.06 -0.59
CA ALA A 91 4.88 -0.69 -0.12
C ALA A 91 4.41 -0.01 1.17
N ARG A 92 3.19 0.53 1.16
CA ARG A 92 2.55 1.13 2.32
C ARG A 92 1.24 0.43 2.62
N GLN A 93 0.90 0.38 3.91
CA GLN A 93 -0.24 -0.37 4.39
C GLN A 93 -1.09 0.47 5.34
N ASP A 94 -2.39 0.51 5.05
CA ASP A 94 -3.39 0.92 6.04
C ASP A 94 -3.82 -0.30 6.83
N ARG A 95 -3.92 -0.13 8.13
CA ARG A 95 -4.39 -1.18 9.02
C ARG A 95 -5.31 -0.59 10.07
N VAL A 96 -6.49 -1.21 10.22
CA VAL A 96 -7.45 -0.88 11.26
C VAL A 96 -7.77 -2.12 12.07
N TRP A 97 -7.71 -1.99 13.40
CA TRP A 97 -8.14 -2.98 14.36
C TRP A 97 -9.35 -2.47 15.12
N LEU A 98 -10.43 -3.24 15.12
CA LEU A 98 -11.63 -3.00 15.90
C LEU A 98 -11.74 -4.10 16.95
N PHE A 99 -11.68 -3.74 18.22
CA PHE A 99 -11.79 -4.69 19.34
C PHE A 99 -13.20 -4.67 19.91
N PHE A 100 -13.79 -5.83 20.09
CA PHE A 100 -15.15 -6.02 20.61
C PHE A 100 -15.15 -6.72 21.95
N ASP A 101 -16.08 -6.35 22.80
CA ASP A 101 -16.35 -7.04 24.06
C ASP A 101 -17.15 -8.34 23.84
N ALA A 102 -17.50 -9.03 24.96
CA ALA A 102 -18.25 -10.28 24.92
C ALA A 102 -19.70 -10.10 24.38
N ASN A 103 -20.21 -8.89 24.33
CA ASN A 103 -21.57 -8.57 23.86
C ASN A 103 -21.56 -8.11 22.38
N GLY A 104 -20.37 -8.05 21.76
CA GLY A 104 -20.22 -7.56 20.40
C GLY A 104 -20.26 -6.04 20.26
N LEU A 105 -20.04 -5.29 21.35
CA LEU A 105 -19.90 -3.85 21.31
C LEU A 105 -18.43 -3.47 21.07
N LEU A 106 -18.20 -2.49 20.22
CA LEU A 106 -16.88 -1.93 19.94
C LEU A 106 -16.30 -1.34 21.23
N SER A 107 -15.15 -1.84 21.66
CA SER A 107 -14.45 -1.35 22.85
C SER A 107 -13.30 -0.40 22.54
N HIS A 108 -12.51 -0.71 21.52
CA HIS A 108 -11.34 0.07 21.12
C HIS A 108 -11.18 0.06 19.60
N VAL A 109 -10.57 1.12 19.08
CA VAL A 109 -10.16 1.27 17.68
C VAL A 109 -8.69 1.61 17.64
N GLY A 110 -7.90 0.85 16.89
CA GLY A 110 -6.53 1.18 16.54
C GLY A 110 -6.42 1.31 15.02
N ALA A 111 -5.88 2.41 14.52
CA ALA A 111 -5.77 2.63 13.09
C ALA A 111 -4.42 3.26 12.72
N THR A 112 -3.83 2.76 11.64
CA THR A 112 -2.66 3.34 10.98
C THR A 112 -2.99 3.52 9.51
N PHE A 113 -2.82 4.74 9.01
CA PHE A 113 -3.06 5.10 7.63
C PHE A 113 -1.76 5.56 6.98
N ALA A 114 -1.25 4.78 6.04
CA ALA A 114 -0.02 5.06 5.31
C ALA A 114 -0.09 4.65 3.83
N ALA A 115 -1.17 3.97 3.38
CA ALA A 115 -1.28 3.45 2.02
C ALA A 115 -1.46 4.55 0.95
N ASP A 116 -1.83 5.76 1.34
CA ASP A 116 -1.92 6.92 0.45
C ASP A 116 -0.57 7.62 0.20
N ARG A 117 0.48 7.23 0.95
CA ARG A 117 1.81 7.85 0.92
C ARG A 117 2.91 7.11 0.15
N PRO A 118 2.68 5.96 -0.53
CA PRO A 118 3.75 5.35 -1.30
C PRO A 118 4.14 6.26 -2.46
N GLU A 119 5.42 6.43 -2.67
CA GLU A 119 5.99 7.19 -3.79
C GLU A 119 6.49 6.22 -4.87
N TYR A 120 6.55 6.70 -6.12
CA TYR A 120 7.22 5.94 -7.16
C TYR A 120 8.73 6.06 -6.93
N SER A 121 9.33 4.99 -6.40
CA SER A 121 10.76 4.93 -6.18
C SER A 121 11.47 4.55 -7.46
N MET A 122 12.39 5.39 -7.90
CA MET A 122 13.24 5.07 -9.05
C MET A 122 14.30 4.04 -8.63
N PRO A 123 14.78 3.20 -9.55
CA PRO A 123 15.73 2.12 -9.22
C PRO A 123 17.05 2.56 -8.57
N TRP A 124 17.36 3.85 -8.62
CA TRP A 124 18.55 4.47 -8.05
C TRP A 124 18.32 5.31 -6.81
N GLU A 125 17.08 5.38 -6.32
CA GLU A 125 16.73 6.09 -5.09
C GLU A 125 16.79 5.17 -3.88
N ASP A 126 17.33 5.67 -2.78
CA ASP A 126 17.28 4.97 -1.50
C ASP A 126 15.96 5.31 -0.78
N ILE A 127 15.07 4.34 -0.68
CA ILE A 127 13.74 4.50 -0.08
C ILE A 127 13.85 4.84 1.41
N HIS A 128 14.92 4.42 2.08
CA HIS A 128 15.08 4.62 3.51
C HIS A 128 15.44 6.07 3.87
N GLU A 129 16.06 6.81 2.96
CA GLU A 129 16.41 8.21 3.18
C GLU A 129 15.18 9.13 3.21
N ASN A 130 14.12 8.77 2.50
CA ASN A 130 12.90 9.56 2.40
C ASN A 130 11.83 9.19 3.43
N ALA A 131 11.96 8.07 4.12
CA ALA A 131 10.97 7.59 5.11
C ALA A 131 10.79 8.50 6.34
N GLY A 132 11.66 9.48 6.53
CA GLY A 132 11.60 10.47 7.62
C GLY A 132 11.35 11.92 7.19
N LYS A 133 11.24 12.20 5.90
CA LYS A 133 10.93 13.56 5.44
C LYS A 133 9.42 13.76 5.39
N ASP A 134 8.92 14.57 6.29
CA ASP A 134 7.55 15.09 6.24
C ASP A 134 7.36 15.86 4.91
N PRO A 135 6.36 15.54 4.06
CA PRO A 135 6.12 16.26 2.81
C PRO A 135 5.67 17.71 3.01
N THR A 136 5.34 18.12 4.23
CA THR A 136 5.10 19.50 4.62
C THR A 136 6.40 20.13 5.10
N GLY A 137 7.24 20.57 4.17
CA GLY A 137 8.51 21.26 4.47
C GLY A 137 8.33 22.62 5.12
N ASP A 138 7.73 22.67 6.30
CA ASP A 138 7.79 23.82 7.21
C ASP A 138 8.76 23.51 8.37
N GLY A 139 10.05 23.57 7.99
CA GLY A 139 11.11 23.74 8.97
C GLY A 139 11.05 25.17 9.54
N LYS A 140 10.53 25.32 10.74
CA LYS A 140 10.92 26.37 11.68
C LYS A 140 11.36 25.76 12.98
#